data_d2496e1528612474b14acfb9e67e3264
#
_entry.id   d2496e1528612474b14acfb9e67e3264
#
_cell.length_a   1.000
_cell.length_b   1.000
_cell.length_c   1.000
_cell.angle_alpha   90.00
_cell.angle_beta   90.00
_cell.angle_gamma   90.00
#
_symmetry.space_group_name_H-M   'P 1'
#
loop_
_entity.id
_entity.type
_entity.pdbx_description
1 polymer ?
#
loop_
_entity_poly.entity_id
_entity_poly.type
_entity_poly.pdbx_seq_one_letter_code
_entity_poly.pdbx_strand_id
1 'polypeptide(L)'
;MPRPKKQLSEAALQMIAERFKVLAEPMRLKILHALWDGEQTVGEIIATTGALQANVSKHLGILQQAGLVRRRKDGLNVYYRICDETVFELCEVVCTSLHDRLAAQIGELPLAVLQRKHA
;
A
#
# COMPACT_ATOMS: atom_id res chain seq x y z
N MET A 1 19.72 -21.27 -10.95
CA MET A 1 18.68 -22.23 -10.65
C MET A 1 17.30 -21.70 -11.02
N PRO A 2 16.62 -22.38 -11.92
CA PRO A 2 15.29 -21.93 -12.28
C PRO A 2 14.30 -22.14 -11.11
N ARG A 3 13.41 -21.19 -10.96
CA ARG A 3 12.34 -21.32 -9.97
C ARG A 3 11.27 -22.27 -10.47
N PRO A 4 10.69 -23.07 -9.58
CA PRO A 4 9.53 -23.85 -9.97
C PRO A 4 8.41 -22.93 -10.41
N LYS A 5 7.81 -23.23 -11.53
CA LYS A 5 6.73 -22.42 -12.07
C LYS A 5 5.39 -22.96 -11.60
N LYS A 6 4.60 -22.08 -10.98
CA LYS A 6 3.23 -22.42 -10.62
C LYS A 6 2.37 -22.48 -11.86
N GLN A 7 1.46 -23.44 -11.88
CA GLN A 7 0.41 -23.49 -12.89
C GLN A 7 -0.70 -22.53 -12.48
N LEU A 8 -0.86 -21.45 -13.23
CA LEU A 8 -1.87 -20.46 -12.94
C LEU A 8 -2.92 -20.45 -14.04
N SER A 9 -4.19 -20.50 -13.63
CA SER A 9 -5.29 -20.37 -14.55
C SER A 9 -5.45 -18.94 -15.03
N GLU A 10 -6.21 -18.75 -16.11
CA GLU A 10 -6.58 -17.41 -16.58
C GLU A 10 -7.26 -16.61 -15.46
N ALA A 11 -8.16 -17.25 -14.72
CA ALA A 11 -8.86 -16.60 -13.61
C ALA A 11 -7.89 -16.18 -12.51
N ALA A 12 -6.91 -17.00 -12.18
CA ALA A 12 -5.91 -16.67 -11.17
C ALA A 12 -5.06 -15.48 -11.61
N LEU A 13 -4.63 -15.47 -12.86
CA LEU A 13 -3.85 -14.34 -13.41
C LEU A 13 -4.67 -13.05 -13.38
N GLN A 14 -5.95 -13.13 -13.70
CA GLN A 14 -6.85 -11.99 -13.65
C GLN A 14 -6.94 -11.42 -12.22
N MET A 15 -7.07 -12.29 -11.22
CA MET A 15 -7.13 -11.87 -9.82
C MET A 15 -5.83 -11.20 -9.37
N ILE A 16 -4.70 -11.76 -9.78
CA ILE A 16 -3.39 -11.18 -9.47
C ILE A 16 -3.26 -9.80 -10.09
N ALA A 17 -3.65 -9.68 -11.37
CA ALA A 17 -3.61 -8.40 -12.07
C ALA A 17 -4.48 -7.35 -11.39
N GLU A 18 -5.68 -7.74 -10.94
CA GLU A 18 -6.57 -6.83 -10.21
C GLU A 18 -5.94 -6.34 -8.89
N ARG A 19 -5.24 -7.22 -8.17
CA ARG A 19 -4.55 -6.85 -6.95
C ARG A 19 -3.45 -5.82 -7.22
N PHE A 20 -2.63 -6.04 -8.24
CA PHE A 20 -1.60 -5.07 -8.61
C PHE A 20 -2.20 -3.74 -9.05
N LYS A 21 -3.32 -3.80 -9.77
CA LYS A 21 -4.00 -2.59 -10.23
C LYS A 21 -4.51 -1.74 -9.07
N VAL A 22 -5.02 -2.36 -8.03
CA VAL A 22 -5.45 -1.64 -6.83
C VAL A 22 -4.27 -0.93 -6.18
N LEU A 23 -3.12 -1.55 -6.15
CA LEU A 23 -1.92 -0.98 -5.53
C LEU A 23 -1.18 0.00 -6.42
N ALA A 24 -1.41 0.00 -7.72
CA ALA A 24 -0.66 0.81 -8.68
C ALA A 24 -1.25 2.22 -8.85
N GLU A 25 -1.64 2.86 -7.75
CA GLU A 25 -2.19 4.21 -7.77
C GLU A 25 -1.56 5.00 -6.62
N PRO A 26 -0.88 6.14 -6.92
CA PRO A 26 -0.11 6.87 -5.91
C PRO A 26 -0.91 7.29 -4.67
N MET A 27 -2.15 7.73 -4.83
CA MET A 27 -2.96 8.15 -3.68
C MET A 27 -3.25 6.96 -2.75
N ARG A 28 -3.53 5.79 -3.33
CA ARG A 28 -3.75 4.59 -2.51
C ARG A 28 -2.49 4.17 -1.77
N LEU A 29 -1.32 4.31 -2.40
CA LEU A 29 -0.06 4.06 -1.72
C LEU A 29 0.21 5.06 -0.60
N LYS A 30 -0.15 6.32 -0.80
CA LYS A 30 -0.04 7.33 0.26
C LYS A 30 -0.93 6.99 1.46
N ILE A 31 -2.14 6.54 1.20
CA ILE A 31 -3.05 6.13 2.27
C ILE A 31 -2.50 4.93 3.02
N LEU A 32 -2.04 3.91 2.31
CA LEU A 32 -1.43 2.75 2.93
C LEU A 32 -0.21 3.14 3.76
N HIS A 33 0.59 4.06 3.26
CA HIS A 33 1.73 4.57 4.00
C HIS A 33 1.30 5.31 5.28
N ALA A 34 0.22 6.08 5.21
CA ALA A 34 -0.33 6.75 6.39
C ALA A 34 -0.82 5.74 7.44
N LEU A 35 -1.28 4.57 7.01
CA LEU A 35 -1.76 3.52 7.90
C LEU A 35 -0.68 2.52 8.32
N TRP A 36 0.57 2.78 7.91
CA TRP A 36 1.66 1.82 8.09
C TRP A 36 1.89 1.43 9.56
N ASP A 37 1.82 2.41 10.45
CA ASP A 37 2.11 2.20 11.87
C ASP A 37 0.88 1.91 12.72
N GLY A 38 -0.30 1.89 12.14
CA GLY A 38 -1.51 1.59 12.88
C GLY A 38 -2.73 2.30 12.32
N GLU A 39 -3.86 2.10 13.01
CA GLU A 39 -5.11 2.68 12.54
C GLU A 39 -5.16 4.20 12.67
N GLN A 40 -5.90 4.81 11.75
CA GLN A 40 -6.12 6.25 11.73
C GLN A 40 -7.55 6.56 11.31
N THR A 41 -8.04 7.71 11.75
CA THR A 41 -9.31 8.26 11.27
C THR A 41 -9.12 8.87 9.88
N VAL A 42 -10.24 9.11 9.19
CA VAL A 42 -10.20 9.81 7.89
C VAL A 42 -9.55 11.19 8.04
N GLY A 43 -9.87 11.91 9.11
CA GLY A 43 -9.27 13.22 9.38
C GLY A 43 -7.75 13.16 9.51
N GLU A 44 -7.25 12.14 10.22
CA GLU A 44 -5.81 11.94 10.37
C GLU A 44 -5.15 11.59 9.05
N ILE A 45 -5.81 10.76 8.24
CA ILE A 45 -5.30 10.40 6.92
C ILE A 45 -5.24 11.63 6.02
N ILE A 46 -6.27 12.48 6.05
CA ILE A 46 -6.29 13.73 5.30
C ILE A 46 -5.12 14.62 5.73
N ALA A 47 -4.91 14.76 7.04
CA ALA A 47 -3.80 15.57 7.56
C ALA A 47 -2.44 15.05 7.09
N THR A 48 -2.26 13.74 7.05
CA THR A 48 -1.00 13.12 6.63
C THR A 48 -0.78 13.22 5.13
N THR A 49 -1.83 12.97 4.34
CA THR A 49 -1.70 12.90 2.87
C THR A 49 -1.86 14.25 2.18
N GLY A 50 -2.53 15.21 2.82
CA GLY A 50 -2.86 16.48 2.21
C GLY A 50 -3.95 16.39 1.15
N ALA A 51 -4.62 15.24 1.04
CA ALA A 51 -5.63 15.02 0.02
C ALA A 51 -7.01 15.51 0.47
N LEU A 52 -7.90 15.71 -0.50
CA LEU A 52 -9.28 16.09 -0.21
C LEU A 52 -10.04 14.89 0.38
N GLN A 53 -11.00 15.19 1.24
CA GLN A 53 -11.78 14.14 1.91
C GLN A 53 -12.46 13.20 0.91
N ALA A 54 -13.03 13.74 -0.17
CA ALA A 54 -13.70 12.93 -1.19
C ALA A 54 -12.74 11.92 -1.83
N ASN A 55 -11.50 12.33 -2.10
CA ASN A 55 -10.49 11.46 -2.67
C ASN A 55 -10.06 10.37 -1.68
N VAL A 56 -9.82 10.75 -0.43
CA VAL A 56 -9.44 9.79 0.60
C VAL A 56 -10.55 8.75 0.78
N SER A 57 -11.80 9.19 0.90
CA SER A 57 -12.93 8.29 1.08
C SER A 57 -13.12 7.34 -0.10
N LYS A 58 -12.97 7.85 -1.32
CA LYS A 58 -13.05 7.04 -2.53
C LYS A 58 -12.00 5.93 -2.54
N HIS A 59 -10.75 6.30 -2.28
CA HIS A 59 -9.66 5.32 -2.31
C HIS A 59 -9.70 4.36 -1.13
N LEU A 60 -10.13 4.80 0.05
CA LEU A 60 -10.36 3.90 1.17
C LEU A 60 -11.43 2.87 0.82
N GLY A 61 -12.50 3.28 0.13
CA GLY A 61 -13.53 2.36 -0.33
C GLY A 61 -12.97 1.29 -1.27
N ILE A 62 -12.11 1.69 -2.21
CA ILE A 62 -11.46 0.75 -3.14
C ILE A 62 -10.57 -0.22 -2.38
N LEU A 63 -9.77 0.28 -1.44
CA LEU A 63 -8.88 -0.56 -0.64
C LEU A 63 -9.65 -1.52 0.25
N GLN A 64 -10.76 -1.07 0.83
CA GLN A 64 -11.62 -1.91 1.65
C GLN A 64 -12.27 -3.01 0.82
N GLN A 65 -12.80 -2.66 -0.36
CA GLN A 65 -13.39 -3.61 -1.28
C GLN A 65 -12.40 -4.70 -1.69
N ALA A 66 -11.12 -4.33 -1.83
CA ALA A 66 -10.07 -5.26 -2.19
C ALA A 66 -9.56 -6.09 -1.00
N GLY A 67 -10.06 -5.85 0.20
CA GLY A 67 -9.66 -6.59 1.38
C GLY A 67 -8.31 -6.18 1.97
N LEU A 68 -7.80 -5.00 1.61
CA LEU A 68 -6.50 -4.54 2.09
C LEU A 68 -6.57 -3.71 3.35
N VAL A 69 -7.69 -3.01 3.54
CA VAL A 69 -7.93 -2.24 4.76
C VAL A 69 -9.26 -2.63 5.37
N ARG A 70 -9.39 -2.42 6.67
CA ARG A 70 -10.62 -2.67 7.41
C ARG A 70 -10.97 -1.44 8.21
N ARG A 71 -12.26 -1.14 8.30
CA ARG A 71 -12.72 -0.01 9.08
C ARG A 71 -13.33 -0.49 10.40
N ARG A 72 -13.20 0.34 11.40
CA ARG A 72 -13.77 0.12 12.72
C ARG A 72 -14.46 1.39 13.17
N LYS A 73 -15.70 1.27 13.57
CA LYS A 73 -16.47 2.41 14.10
C LYS A 73 -16.43 2.38 15.62
N ASP A 74 -16.14 3.53 16.21
CA ASP A 74 -16.14 3.70 17.66
C ASP A 74 -16.79 5.05 17.97
N GLY A 75 -18.04 5.01 18.36
CA GLY A 75 -18.84 6.22 18.58
C GLY A 75 -18.99 6.99 17.27
N LEU A 76 -18.59 8.24 17.28
CA LEU A 76 -18.64 9.12 16.11
C LEU A 76 -17.41 8.98 15.21
N ASN A 77 -16.40 8.25 15.66
CA ASN A 77 -15.16 8.10 14.93
C ASN A 77 -15.13 6.81 14.11
N VAL A 78 -14.54 6.89 12.92
CA VAL A 78 -14.31 5.74 12.07
C VAL A 78 -12.81 5.63 11.84
N TYR A 79 -12.26 4.49 12.18
CA TYR A 79 -10.83 4.19 12.06
C TYR A 79 -10.59 3.19 10.93
N TYR A 80 -9.48 3.35 10.25
CA TYR A 80 -9.06 2.42 9.20
C TYR A 80 -7.70 1.85 9.55
N ARG A 81 -7.46 0.60 9.17
CA ARG A 81 -6.16 -0.05 9.35
C ARG A 81 -5.88 -1.01 8.20
N ILE A 82 -4.61 -1.25 7.93
CA ILE A 82 -4.22 -2.31 6.99
C ILE A 82 -4.51 -3.64 7.65
N CYS A 83 -5.22 -4.51 6.95
CA CYS A 83 -5.58 -5.84 7.47
C CYS A 83 -4.99 -6.99 6.68
N ASP A 84 -4.19 -6.69 5.65
CA ASP A 84 -3.49 -7.71 4.86
C ASP A 84 -1.99 -7.47 5.00
N GLU A 85 -1.32 -8.35 5.73
CA GLU A 85 0.11 -8.22 6.00
C GLU A 85 0.97 -8.27 4.74
N THR A 86 0.46 -8.85 3.65
CA THR A 86 1.22 -8.91 2.41
C THR A 86 1.45 -7.54 1.79
N VAL A 87 0.64 -6.54 2.16
CA VAL A 87 0.86 -5.15 1.74
C VAL A 87 2.24 -4.68 2.18
N PHE A 88 2.59 -4.94 3.44
CA PHE A 88 3.90 -4.53 3.98
C PHE A 88 5.04 -5.23 3.25
N GLU A 89 4.94 -6.54 3.09
CA GLU A 89 5.96 -7.35 2.43
C GLU A 89 6.15 -6.93 0.98
N LEU A 90 5.06 -6.74 0.26
CA LEU A 90 5.10 -6.38 -1.16
C LEU A 90 5.73 -5.00 -1.36
N CYS A 91 5.32 -4.02 -0.57
CA CYS A 91 5.87 -2.67 -0.67
C CYS A 91 7.36 -2.66 -0.34
N GLU A 92 7.76 -3.44 0.67
CA GLU A 92 9.17 -3.52 1.03
C GLU A 92 10.01 -4.16 -0.07
N VAL A 93 9.54 -5.24 -0.66
CA VAL A 93 10.24 -5.93 -1.75
C VAL A 93 10.42 -4.99 -2.95
N VAL A 94 9.36 -4.29 -3.33
CA VAL A 94 9.43 -3.36 -4.46
C VAL A 94 10.35 -2.18 -4.13
N CYS A 95 10.26 -1.65 -2.92
CA CYS A 95 11.11 -0.54 -2.47
C CYS A 95 12.60 -0.92 -2.56
N THR A 96 12.94 -2.10 -2.04
CA THR A 96 14.32 -2.60 -2.08
C THR A 96 14.81 -2.79 -3.51
N SER A 97 13.97 -3.38 -4.36
CA SER A 97 14.29 -3.60 -5.76
C SER A 97 14.56 -2.29 -6.50
N LEU A 98 13.73 -1.27 -6.28
CA LEU A 98 13.91 0.03 -6.89
C LEU A 98 15.17 0.72 -6.37
N HIS A 99 15.43 0.62 -5.08
CA HIS A 99 16.64 1.17 -4.48
C HIS A 99 17.89 0.58 -5.14
N ASP A 100 17.97 -0.74 -5.23
CA ASP A 100 19.14 -1.41 -5.79
C ASP A 100 19.34 -1.01 -7.26
N ARG A 101 18.27 -0.91 -8.01
CA ARG A 101 18.34 -0.52 -9.42
C ARG A 101 18.83 0.92 -9.58
N LEU A 102 18.30 1.86 -8.80
CA LEU A 102 18.70 3.25 -8.88
C LEU A 102 20.12 3.45 -8.36
N ALA A 103 20.51 2.76 -7.31
CA ALA A 103 21.88 2.82 -6.80
C ALA A 103 22.89 2.37 -7.86
N ALA A 104 22.55 1.34 -8.64
CA ALA A 104 23.40 0.86 -9.72
C ALA A 104 23.53 1.88 -10.86
N GLN A 105 22.50 2.70 -11.06
CA GLN A 105 22.48 3.69 -12.15
C GLN A 105 23.16 5.01 -11.80
N ILE A 106 22.95 5.50 -10.57
CA ILE A 106 23.38 6.84 -10.20
C ILE A 106 24.39 6.87 -9.06
N GLY A 107 24.78 5.72 -8.54
CA GLY A 107 25.78 5.62 -7.49
C GLY A 107 25.30 5.90 -6.09
N GLU A 108 24.20 6.62 -5.92
CA GLU A 108 23.61 6.85 -4.60
C GLU A 108 22.13 7.19 -4.73
N LEU A 109 21.42 6.98 -3.63
CA LEU A 109 20.00 7.27 -3.56
C LEU A 109 19.69 8.16 -2.37
N PRO A 110 18.68 9.03 -2.51
CA PRO A 110 18.16 9.73 -1.34
C PRO A 110 17.68 8.73 -0.30
N LEU A 111 18.06 8.95 0.95
CA LEU A 111 17.64 8.08 2.05
C LEU A 111 16.11 7.95 2.14
N ALA A 112 15.41 9.01 1.77
CA ALA A 112 13.95 9.02 1.82
C ALA A 112 13.30 7.87 1.05
N VAL A 113 13.95 7.32 0.03
CA VAL A 113 13.43 6.21 -0.74
C VAL A 113 13.31 4.95 0.10
N LEU A 114 14.24 4.74 1.03
CA LEU A 114 14.27 3.55 1.86
C LEU A 114 13.81 3.76 3.27
N GLN A 115 13.65 5.00 3.69
CA GLN A 115 13.23 5.25 5.06
C GLN A 115 11.83 4.73 5.27
N ARG A 116 11.69 3.92 6.31
CA ARG A 116 10.41 3.43 6.76
C ARG A 116 10.26 3.79 8.21
N LYS A 117 9.06 4.20 8.56
CA LYS A 117 8.72 4.37 9.97
C LYS A 117 8.36 3.01 10.52
N HIS A 118 9.16 2.54 11.42
CA HIS A 118 8.81 1.34 12.10
C HIS A 118 8.89 1.49 13.54
N ALA A 119 8.09 0.83 14.14
CA ALA A 119 8.27 0.69 15.56
C ALA A 119 9.49 -0.14 15.88
#